data_d69c84d7b8fc4aba08c699cb5a827994
#
_entry.id   d69c84d7b8fc4aba08c699cb5a827994
#
_cell.length_a   1.000
_cell.length_b   1.000
_cell.length_c   1.000
_cell.angle_alpha   90.00
_cell.angle_beta   90.00
_cell.angle_gamma   90.00
#
_symmetry.space_group_name_H-M   'P 1'
#
loop_
_entity.id
_entity.type
_entity.pdbx_description
1 polymer ?
#
loop_
_entity_poly.entity_id
_entity_poly.type
_entity_poly.pdbx_seq_one_letter_code
_entity_poly.pdbx_strand_id
1 'polypeptide(L)'
;MITPEEYSLLLTDEVRRAVAAARGRDPLEVALDRTVPHARLVATQVKYLARAAQKLPSYAAAQCILPPLAFEQASSEACAAHKLLEGDTVLDLTCGLGADALFLSRRFRRVVTLERNEMLARVAAENFSRMGVANVDVVNASAEEYLRRDGLRFDWIYADPDRRSDKGLSLIHISEPTRP
;
A
#
# COMPACT_ATOMS: atom_id res chain seq x y z
N MET A 1 -3.10 12.19 -5.81
CA MET A 1 -3.75 11.44 -4.70
C MET A 1 -5.10 10.97 -5.23
N ILE A 2 -5.58 9.79 -4.85
CA ILE A 2 -6.91 9.30 -5.28
C ILE A 2 -8.02 10.06 -4.55
N THR A 3 -9.09 10.42 -5.25
CA THR A 3 -10.26 11.09 -4.61
C THR A 3 -11.25 10.05 -4.08
N PRO A 4 -12.16 10.43 -3.14
CA PRO A 4 -13.22 9.54 -2.68
C PRO A 4 -14.12 9.01 -3.81
N GLU A 5 -14.41 9.86 -4.80
CA GLU A 5 -15.21 9.50 -5.98
C GLU A 5 -14.49 8.47 -6.84
N GLU A 6 -13.19 8.69 -7.14
CA GLU A 6 -12.38 7.74 -7.90
C GLU A 6 -12.26 6.41 -7.18
N TYR A 7 -12.08 6.42 -5.85
CA TYR A 7 -12.05 5.19 -5.04
C TYR A 7 -13.37 4.44 -5.15
N SER A 8 -14.50 5.14 -4.98
CA SER A 8 -15.83 4.52 -5.08
C SER A 8 -16.07 3.89 -6.45
N LEU A 9 -15.66 4.57 -7.53
CA LEU A 9 -15.74 4.06 -8.89
C LEU A 9 -14.89 2.79 -9.09
N LEU A 10 -13.67 2.74 -8.53
CA LEU A 10 -12.76 1.58 -8.63
C LEU A 10 -13.28 0.33 -7.88
N LEU A 11 -14.26 0.51 -7.00
CA LEU A 11 -14.94 -0.61 -6.34
C LEU A 11 -16.12 -1.17 -7.16
N THR A 12 -16.62 -0.43 -8.16
CA THR A 12 -17.76 -0.89 -8.96
C THR A 12 -17.37 -2.03 -9.90
N ASP A 13 -18.31 -2.94 -10.15
CA ASP A 13 -18.11 -4.04 -11.10
C ASP A 13 -17.91 -3.55 -12.53
N GLU A 14 -18.51 -2.41 -12.88
CA GLU A 14 -18.36 -1.78 -14.19
C GLU A 14 -16.90 -1.41 -14.45
N VAL A 15 -16.28 -0.61 -13.55
CA VAL A 15 -14.90 -0.16 -13.70
C VAL A 15 -13.93 -1.35 -13.56
N ARG A 16 -14.18 -2.27 -12.65
CA ARG A 16 -13.34 -3.48 -12.48
C ARG A 16 -13.31 -4.32 -13.77
N ARG A 17 -14.46 -4.55 -14.38
CA ARG A 17 -14.55 -5.25 -15.69
C ARG A 17 -13.87 -4.48 -16.79
N ALA A 18 -14.03 -3.15 -16.85
CA ALA A 18 -13.36 -2.32 -17.84
C ALA A 18 -11.83 -2.37 -17.71
N VAL A 19 -11.29 -2.31 -16.48
CA VAL A 19 -9.84 -2.48 -16.22
C VAL A 19 -9.36 -3.85 -16.67
N ALA A 20 -10.09 -4.91 -16.35
CA ALA A 20 -9.74 -6.28 -16.75
C ALA A 20 -9.76 -6.44 -18.28
N ALA A 21 -10.79 -5.92 -18.97
CA ALA A 21 -10.92 -5.97 -20.42
C ALA A 21 -9.86 -5.14 -21.17
N ALA A 22 -9.40 -4.05 -20.57
CA ALA A 22 -8.37 -3.18 -21.14
C ALA A 22 -6.93 -3.64 -20.84
N ARG A 23 -6.76 -4.75 -20.12
CA ARG A 23 -5.43 -5.27 -19.77
C ARG A 23 -4.60 -5.57 -21.02
N GLY A 24 -3.36 -5.05 -21.05
CA GLY A 24 -2.44 -5.22 -22.18
C GLY A 24 -2.64 -4.21 -23.31
N ARG A 25 -3.68 -3.37 -23.29
CA ARG A 25 -3.84 -2.26 -24.22
C ARG A 25 -2.92 -1.09 -23.84
N ASP A 26 -2.62 -0.25 -24.83
CA ASP A 26 -1.93 1.02 -24.59
C ASP A 26 -2.80 1.93 -23.69
N PRO A 27 -2.27 2.42 -22.54
CA PRO A 27 -3.04 3.28 -21.64
C PRO A 27 -3.54 4.58 -22.30
N LEU A 28 -2.81 5.12 -23.29
CA LEU A 28 -3.25 6.32 -24.01
C LEU A 28 -4.45 6.03 -24.90
N GLU A 29 -4.45 4.90 -25.61
CA GLU A 29 -5.60 4.46 -26.41
C GLU A 29 -6.82 4.24 -25.51
N VAL A 30 -6.63 3.59 -24.36
CA VAL A 30 -7.71 3.38 -23.38
C VAL A 30 -8.27 4.71 -22.87
N ALA A 31 -7.40 5.70 -22.58
CA ALA A 31 -7.84 7.01 -22.10
C ALA A 31 -8.66 7.81 -23.12
N LEU A 32 -8.46 7.55 -24.41
CA LEU A 32 -9.15 8.23 -25.53
C LEU A 32 -10.37 7.45 -26.03
N ASP A 33 -10.56 6.22 -25.61
CA ASP A 33 -11.64 5.33 -26.02
C ASP A 33 -12.95 5.72 -25.33
N ARG A 34 -13.89 6.33 -26.10
CA ARG A 34 -15.19 6.77 -25.59
C ARG A 34 -16.13 5.63 -25.18
N THR A 35 -15.82 4.40 -25.56
CA THR A 35 -16.61 3.22 -25.18
C THR A 35 -16.22 2.68 -23.80
N VAL A 36 -15.06 3.09 -23.27
CA VAL A 36 -14.59 2.67 -21.95
C VAL A 36 -15.20 3.60 -20.87
N PRO A 37 -15.94 3.05 -19.90
CA PRO A 37 -16.47 3.85 -18.81
C PRO A 37 -15.31 4.41 -17.97
N HIS A 38 -15.40 5.69 -17.58
CA HIS A 38 -14.35 6.36 -16.81
C HIS A 38 -12.94 6.18 -17.40
N ALA A 39 -12.80 6.31 -18.73
CA ALA A 39 -11.64 5.92 -19.51
C ALA A 39 -10.29 6.36 -18.94
N ARG A 40 -10.16 7.60 -18.41
CA ARG A 40 -8.92 8.07 -17.78
C ARG A 40 -8.55 7.32 -16.50
N LEU A 41 -9.54 6.99 -15.68
CA LEU A 41 -9.35 6.24 -14.44
C LEU A 41 -8.94 4.80 -14.77
N VAL A 42 -9.64 4.16 -15.71
CA VAL A 42 -9.32 2.81 -16.22
C VAL A 42 -7.91 2.79 -16.81
N ALA A 43 -7.56 3.73 -17.68
CA ALA A 43 -6.24 3.84 -18.28
C ALA A 43 -5.13 3.96 -17.23
N THR A 44 -5.36 4.76 -16.18
CA THR A 44 -4.44 4.88 -15.06
C THR A 44 -4.21 3.54 -14.38
N GLN A 45 -5.28 2.81 -14.05
CA GLN A 45 -5.14 1.48 -13.43
C GLN A 45 -4.45 0.48 -14.35
N VAL A 46 -4.78 0.43 -15.64
CA VAL A 46 -4.13 -0.43 -16.65
C VAL A 46 -2.62 -0.16 -16.68
N LYS A 47 -2.22 1.11 -16.74
CA LYS A 47 -0.81 1.52 -16.72
C LYS A 47 -0.08 1.00 -15.49
N TYR A 48 -0.65 1.22 -14.31
CA TYR A 48 0.04 0.87 -13.06
C TYR A 48 -0.01 -0.63 -12.77
N LEU A 49 -1.06 -1.35 -13.17
CA LEU A 49 -1.09 -2.81 -13.09
C LEU A 49 -0.05 -3.46 -14.01
N ALA A 50 0.19 -2.92 -15.20
CA ALA A 50 1.25 -3.40 -16.09
C ALA A 50 2.64 -3.20 -15.44
N ARG A 51 2.90 -2.04 -14.82
CA ARG A 51 4.15 -1.76 -14.11
C ARG A 51 4.28 -2.61 -12.84
N ALA A 52 3.18 -2.89 -12.17
CA ALA A 52 3.15 -3.70 -10.97
C ALA A 52 3.56 -5.16 -11.24
N ALA A 53 3.39 -5.67 -12.44
CA ALA A 53 3.84 -7.02 -12.79
C ALA A 53 5.32 -7.29 -12.46
N GLN A 54 6.16 -6.25 -12.48
CA GLN A 54 7.59 -6.35 -12.12
C GLN A 54 7.87 -5.90 -10.68
N LYS A 55 7.26 -4.82 -10.21
CA LYS A 55 7.55 -4.21 -8.91
C LYS A 55 6.77 -4.86 -7.76
N LEU A 56 5.49 -5.17 -8.00
CA LEU A 56 4.50 -5.67 -7.03
C LEU A 56 3.64 -6.76 -7.68
N PRO A 57 4.22 -7.92 -8.05
CA PRO A 57 3.52 -8.97 -8.79
C PRO A 57 2.27 -9.50 -8.08
N SER A 58 2.24 -9.59 -6.75
CA SER A 58 1.05 -10.00 -5.99
C SER A 58 -0.11 -9.01 -6.17
N TYR A 59 0.20 -7.70 -6.20
CA TYR A 59 -0.79 -6.64 -6.45
C TYR A 59 -1.33 -6.68 -7.87
N ALA A 60 -0.47 -6.96 -8.86
CA ALA A 60 -0.88 -7.10 -10.25
C ALA A 60 -1.80 -8.32 -10.44
N ALA A 61 -1.47 -9.45 -9.82
CA ALA A 61 -2.25 -10.67 -9.87
C ALA A 61 -3.65 -10.50 -9.25
N ALA A 62 -3.72 -9.82 -8.10
CA ALA A 62 -4.97 -9.54 -7.39
C ALA A 62 -5.75 -8.33 -7.96
N GLN A 63 -5.26 -7.69 -9.03
CA GLN A 63 -5.86 -6.49 -9.61
C GLN A 63 -6.10 -5.38 -8.56
N CYS A 64 -5.11 -5.14 -7.72
CA CYS A 64 -5.16 -4.14 -6.67
C CYS A 64 -5.35 -2.72 -7.21
N ILE A 65 -5.89 -1.84 -6.38
CA ILE A 65 -5.98 -0.41 -6.67
C ILE A 65 -4.59 0.20 -6.49
N LEU A 66 -4.10 0.87 -7.53
CA LEU A 66 -2.74 1.41 -7.56
C LEU A 66 -2.76 2.93 -7.80
N PRO A 67 -2.89 3.75 -6.73
CA PRO A 67 -2.74 5.20 -6.85
C PRO A 67 -1.32 5.53 -7.31
N PRO A 68 -1.13 6.40 -8.32
CA PRO A 68 0.16 6.66 -8.94
C PRO A 68 1.29 6.98 -7.96
N LEU A 69 1.08 7.97 -7.10
CA LEU A 69 2.10 8.41 -6.14
C LEU A 69 2.46 7.32 -5.14
N ALA A 70 1.45 6.65 -4.57
CA ALA A 70 1.67 5.59 -3.61
C ALA A 70 2.42 4.39 -4.24
N PHE A 71 2.13 4.06 -5.51
CA PHE A 71 2.86 3.04 -6.23
C PHE A 71 4.33 3.42 -6.46
N GLU A 72 4.61 4.67 -6.84
CA GLU A 72 6.00 5.12 -7.05
C GLU A 72 6.81 5.05 -5.74
N GLN A 73 6.21 5.41 -4.62
CA GLN A 73 6.84 5.44 -3.30
C GLN A 73 6.94 4.05 -2.65
N ALA A 74 6.10 3.09 -3.03
CA ALA A 74 6.11 1.76 -2.44
C ALA A 74 7.43 1.02 -2.66
N SER A 75 7.85 0.24 -1.67
CA SER A 75 8.92 -0.76 -1.81
C SER A 75 8.54 -1.80 -2.87
N SER A 76 9.53 -2.38 -3.56
CA SER A 76 9.27 -3.56 -4.38
C SER A 76 9.05 -4.80 -3.49
N GLU A 77 8.29 -5.78 -3.98
CA GLU A 77 8.14 -7.06 -3.27
C GLU A 77 9.49 -7.74 -3.03
N ALA A 78 10.42 -7.62 -3.97
CA ALA A 78 11.77 -8.14 -3.80
C ALA A 78 12.49 -7.50 -2.61
N CYS A 79 12.42 -6.16 -2.45
CA CYS A 79 13.00 -5.47 -1.30
C CYS A 79 12.30 -5.86 0.00
N ALA A 80 10.97 -5.93 0.02
CA ALA A 80 10.21 -6.31 1.19
C ALA A 80 10.52 -7.75 1.64
N ALA A 81 10.75 -8.68 0.70
CA ALA A 81 11.06 -10.08 0.98
C ALA A 81 12.39 -10.29 1.73
N HIS A 82 13.33 -9.35 1.61
CA HIS A 82 14.62 -9.42 2.33
C HIS A 82 14.54 -9.02 3.81
N LYS A 83 13.41 -8.48 4.27
CA LYS A 83 13.21 -8.11 5.68
C LYS A 83 12.91 -9.36 6.50
N LEU A 84 13.93 -9.90 7.18
CA LEU A 84 13.88 -11.19 7.88
C LEU A 84 13.34 -11.08 9.31
N LEU A 85 12.32 -10.26 9.53
CA LEU A 85 11.65 -10.13 10.82
C LEU A 85 10.57 -11.21 10.95
N GLU A 86 10.45 -11.80 12.13
CA GLU A 86 9.41 -12.78 12.46
C GLU A 86 9.00 -12.68 13.93
N GLY A 87 7.79 -13.06 14.24
CA GLY A 87 7.26 -12.99 15.60
C GLY A 87 5.75 -13.22 15.65
N ASP A 88 5.17 -12.94 16.80
CA ASP A 88 3.73 -13.06 16.99
C ASP A 88 3.00 -11.81 16.49
N THR A 89 3.47 -10.62 16.90
CA THR A 89 2.83 -9.35 16.58
C THR A 89 3.82 -8.29 16.13
N VAL A 90 3.45 -7.51 15.11
CA VAL A 90 4.24 -6.36 14.64
C VAL A 90 3.35 -5.13 14.43
N LEU A 91 3.85 -3.98 14.82
CA LEU A 91 3.30 -2.66 14.49
C LEU A 91 4.16 -2.02 13.40
N ASP A 92 3.58 -1.83 12.23
CA ASP A 92 4.16 -1.05 11.13
C ASP A 92 3.63 0.38 11.19
N LEU A 93 4.55 1.34 11.36
CA LEU A 93 4.22 2.76 11.49
C LEU A 93 4.01 3.47 10.14
N THR A 94 4.25 2.78 9.02
CA THR A 94 4.42 3.40 7.69
C THR A 94 3.81 2.56 6.57
N CYS A 95 2.50 2.31 6.63
CA CYS A 95 1.79 1.45 5.69
C CYS A 95 2.02 1.82 4.21
N GLY A 96 1.75 3.08 3.85
CA GLY A 96 1.72 3.47 2.44
C GLY A 96 0.76 2.60 1.62
N LEU A 97 1.26 1.99 0.55
CA LEU A 97 0.49 1.03 -0.26
C LEU A 97 0.37 -0.35 0.41
N GLY A 98 1.13 -0.63 1.47
CA GLY A 98 1.10 -1.87 2.23
C GLY A 98 2.07 -2.96 1.74
N ALA A 99 3.05 -2.62 0.89
CA ALA A 99 3.97 -3.62 0.35
C ALA A 99 4.78 -4.33 1.44
N ASP A 100 5.30 -3.60 2.42
CA ASP A 100 6.03 -4.17 3.54
C ASP A 100 5.12 -4.96 4.48
N ALA A 101 3.94 -4.41 4.81
CA ALA A 101 2.95 -5.08 5.64
C ALA A 101 2.48 -6.42 5.03
N LEU A 102 2.39 -6.52 3.68
CA LEU A 102 2.11 -7.78 2.99
C LEU A 102 3.18 -8.85 3.30
N PHE A 103 4.46 -8.48 3.33
CA PHE A 103 5.53 -9.44 3.63
C PHE A 103 5.63 -9.75 5.11
N LEU A 104 5.41 -8.78 5.98
CA LEU A 104 5.29 -8.99 7.42
C LEU A 104 4.14 -9.95 7.74
N SER A 105 3.01 -9.89 7.03
CA SER A 105 1.87 -10.80 7.24
C SER A 105 2.17 -12.28 7.03
N ARG A 106 3.22 -12.60 6.28
CA ARG A 106 3.67 -13.99 6.04
C ARG A 106 4.54 -14.56 7.18
N ARG A 107 4.99 -13.70 8.10
CA ARG A 107 5.97 -14.02 9.16
C ARG A 107 5.46 -13.71 10.55
N PHE A 108 4.39 -12.95 10.65
CA PHE A 108 3.75 -12.59 11.90
C PHE A 108 2.33 -13.14 11.95
N ARG A 109 1.88 -13.57 13.11
CA ARG A 109 0.48 -13.98 13.30
C ARG A 109 -0.46 -12.81 13.12
N ARG A 110 -0.05 -11.60 13.54
CA ARG A 110 -0.83 -10.37 13.40
C ARG A 110 0.07 -9.18 13.05
N VAL A 111 -0.34 -8.42 12.07
CA VAL A 111 0.25 -7.15 11.67
C VAL A 111 -0.77 -6.04 11.91
N VAL A 112 -0.36 -4.99 12.62
CA VAL A 112 -1.09 -3.73 12.65
C VAL A 112 -0.27 -2.72 11.86
N THR A 113 -0.86 -2.07 10.85
CA THR A 113 -0.15 -1.08 10.03
C THR A 113 -0.89 0.25 10.02
N LEU A 114 -0.13 1.34 10.12
CA LEU A 114 -0.68 2.68 10.27
C LEU A 114 -0.54 3.47 8.97
N GLU A 115 -1.62 4.14 8.57
CA GLU A 115 -1.61 5.09 7.46
C GLU A 115 -2.39 6.36 7.84
N ARG A 116 -1.70 7.50 7.82
CA ARG A 116 -2.30 8.79 8.19
C ARG A 116 -3.28 9.32 7.15
N ASN A 117 -3.07 8.99 5.87
CA ASN A 117 -3.97 9.38 4.80
C ASN A 117 -5.15 8.41 4.73
N GLU A 118 -6.35 8.91 5.02
CA GLU A 118 -7.57 8.11 5.08
C GLU A 118 -7.84 7.33 3.77
N MET A 119 -7.70 7.98 2.62
CA MET A 119 -7.98 7.33 1.33
C MET A 119 -6.95 6.24 1.03
N LEU A 120 -5.68 6.46 1.39
CA LEU A 120 -4.64 5.45 1.19
C LEU A 120 -4.81 4.27 2.15
N ALA A 121 -5.24 4.53 3.40
CA ALA A 121 -5.60 3.47 4.34
C ALA A 121 -6.74 2.59 3.81
N ARG A 122 -7.80 3.21 3.25
CA ARG A 122 -8.90 2.48 2.60
C ARG A 122 -8.43 1.65 1.41
N VAL A 123 -7.57 2.21 0.57
CA VAL A 123 -6.96 1.51 -0.58
C VAL A 123 -6.13 0.31 -0.10
N ALA A 124 -5.29 0.49 0.92
CA ALA A 124 -4.47 -0.60 1.46
C ALA A 124 -5.35 -1.73 2.02
N ALA A 125 -6.39 -1.40 2.81
CA ALA A 125 -7.33 -2.38 3.35
C ALA A 125 -8.06 -3.17 2.24
N GLU A 126 -8.56 -2.47 1.21
CA GLU A 126 -9.19 -3.10 0.05
C GLU A 126 -8.19 -4.02 -0.69
N ASN A 127 -6.95 -3.59 -0.86
CA ASN A 127 -5.93 -4.37 -1.53
C ASN A 127 -5.58 -5.64 -0.74
N PHE A 128 -5.47 -5.58 0.59
CA PHE A 128 -5.30 -6.78 1.43
C PHE A 128 -6.47 -7.74 1.29
N SER A 129 -7.70 -7.23 1.25
CA SER A 129 -8.90 -8.03 0.98
C SER A 129 -8.82 -8.74 -0.38
N ARG A 130 -8.45 -8.02 -1.45
CA ARG A 130 -8.28 -8.62 -2.80
C ARG A 130 -7.19 -9.69 -2.85
N MET A 131 -6.13 -9.52 -2.09
CA MET A 131 -5.03 -10.49 -1.99
C MET A 131 -5.33 -11.66 -1.03
N GLY A 132 -6.49 -11.65 -0.34
CA GLY A 132 -6.86 -12.69 0.63
C GLY A 132 -6.04 -12.66 1.93
N VAL A 133 -5.48 -11.49 2.29
CA VAL A 133 -4.67 -11.31 3.50
C VAL A 133 -5.59 -10.93 4.66
N ALA A 134 -5.72 -11.81 5.64
CA ALA A 134 -6.68 -11.67 6.75
C ALA A 134 -6.05 -11.24 8.09
N ASN A 135 -4.73 -11.26 8.21
CA ASN A 135 -4.01 -10.99 9.46
C ASN A 135 -3.34 -9.61 9.50
N VAL A 136 -3.76 -8.69 8.63
CA VAL A 136 -3.30 -7.30 8.59
C VAL A 136 -4.45 -6.37 8.94
N ASP A 137 -4.29 -5.63 10.04
CA ASP A 137 -5.21 -4.58 10.47
C ASP A 137 -4.66 -3.23 9.99
N VAL A 138 -5.31 -2.59 9.03
CA VAL A 138 -4.96 -1.22 8.60
C VAL A 138 -5.70 -0.20 9.46
N VAL A 139 -4.94 0.64 10.15
CA VAL A 139 -5.49 1.68 11.02
C VAL A 139 -5.20 3.06 10.43
N ASN A 140 -6.25 3.84 10.21
CA ASN A 140 -6.10 5.23 9.81
C ASN A 140 -5.75 6.07 11.04
N ALA A 141 -4.45 6.30 11.24
CA ALA A 141 -3.90 7.12 12.32
C ALA A 141 -2.47 7.54 11.96
N SER A 142 -1.99 8.61 12.59
CA SER A 142 -0.55 8.89 12.62
C SER A 142 0.14 7.99 13.66
N ALA A 143 1.44 7.76 13.49
CA ALA A 143 2.23 7.01 14.46
C ALA A 143 2.18 7.66 15.85
N GLU A 144 2.28 8.99 15.89
CA GLU A 144 2.25 9.77 17.14
C GLU A 144 0.94 9.62 17.89
N GLU A 145 -0.20 9.64 17.19
CA GLU A 145 -1.53 9.45 17.81
C GLU A 145 -1.72 8.02 18.31
N TYR A 146 -1.27 7.05 17.50
CA TYR A 146 -1.45 5.66 17.83
C TYR A 146 -0.59 5.25 19.03
N LEU A 147 0.68 5.67 19.08
CA LEU A 147 1.63 5.34 20.15
C LEU A 147 1.30 6.01 21.50
N ARG A 148 0.43 7.02 21.55
CA ARG A 148 -0.06 7.60 22.81
C ARG A 148 -1.11 6.74 23.52
N ARG A 149 -1.60 5.68 22.88
CA ARG A 149 -2.60 4.78 23.47
C ARG A 149 -1.95 3.89 24.52
N ASP A 150 -2.59 3.76 25.67
CA ASP A 150 -2.13 2.88 26.72
C ASP A 150 -2.32 1.39 26.37
N GLY A 151 -1.50 0.53 26.96
CA GLY A 151 -1.66 -0.93 26.87
C GLY A 151 -1.22 -1.56 25.54
N LEU A 152 -0.57 -0.81 24.65
CA LEU A 152 -0.03 -1.36 23.41
C LEU A 152 1.12 -2.33 23.72
N ARG A 153 1.07 -3.51 23.12
CA ARG A 153 2.14 -4.52 23.20
C ARG A 153 2.34 -5.15 21.84
N PHE A 154 3.56 -5.06 21.32
CA PHE A 154 4.00 -5.70 20.07
C PHE A 154 5.39 -6.28 20.29
N ASP A 155 5.70 -7.38 19.63
CA ASP A 155 7.06 -7.96 19.66
C ASP A 155 8.02 -7.09 18.85
N TRP A 156 7.51 -6.44 17.79
CA TRP A 156 8.27 -5.59 16.88
C TRP A 156 7.55 -4.30 16.56
N ILE A 157 8.32 -3.24 16.39
CA ILE A 157 7.88 -2.00 15.75
C ILE A 157 8.74 -1.83 14.51
N TYR A 158 8.05 -1.73 13.36
CA TYR A 158 8.66 -1.51 12.06
C TYR A 158 8.36 -0.09 11.58
N ALA A 159 9.35 0.58 10.97
CA ALA A 159 9.18 1.87 10.34
C ALA A 159 10.11 2.00 9.12
N ASP A 160 9.53 2.36 7.97
CA ASP A 160 10.27 2.74 6.77
C ASP A 160 9.74 4.10 6.25
N PRO A 161 10.10 5.20 6.93
CA PRO A 161 9.58 6.51 6.59
C PRO A 161 10.06 6.95 5.21
N ASP A 162 9.16 7.62 4.45
CA ASP A 162 9.50 8.20 3.16
C ASP A 162 10.68 9.18 3.30
N ARG A 163 11.74 8.93 2.56
CA ARG A 163 12.98 9.74 2.57
C ARG A 163 12.82 11.11 1.94
N ARG A 164 11.68 11.39 1.32
CA ARG A 164 11.38 12.65 0.65
C ARG A 164 10.46 13.53 1.50
N SER A 165 10.91 13.92 2.69
CA SER A 165 10.31 15.08 3.33
C SER A 165 10.85 16.34 2.66
N ASP A 166 9.99 17.32 2.37
CA ASP A 166 10.31 18.63 1.75
C ASP A 166 11.30 19.50 2.54
N LYS A 167 11.89 18.96 3.58
CA LYS A 167 12.91 19.61 4.41
C LYS A 167 14.05 18.62 4.64
N GLY A 168 14.95 18.51 3.71
CA GLY A 168 16.31 17.96 3.70
C GLY A 168 16.97 17.47 5.01
N LEU A 169 16.24 16.89 5.94
CA LEU A 169 16.73 16.30 7.18
C LEU A 169 16.72 14.78 7.06
N SER A 170 17.89 14.24 6.76
CA SER A 170 18.19 12.83 6.97
C SER A 170 18.04 12.50 8.45
N LEU A 171 16.93 11.89 8.84
CA LEU A 171 16.76 11.33 10.18
C LEU A 171 17.35 9.92 10.21
N ILE A 172 18.69 9.82 10.20
CA ILE A 172 19.40 8.67 10.73
C ILE A 172 20.01 9.12 12.04
N HIS A 173 19.23 9.14 13.11
CA HIS A 173 19.72 9.04 14.46
C HIS A 173 19.14 7.76 15.06
N ILE A 174 19.83 6.65 14.82
CA ILE A 174 19.73 5.50 15.72
C ILE A 174 20.54 5.89 16.96
N SER A 175 19.87 6.33 18.01
CA SER A 175 20.51 6.42 19.31
C SER A 175 20.74 5.01 19.79
N GLU A 176 22.03 4.61 19.88
CA GLU A 176 22.41 3.39 20.57
C GLU A 176 21.89 3.45 22.02
N PRO A 177 21.30 2.34 22.54
CA PRO A 177 20.95 2.27 23.94
C PRO A 177 22.24 2.38 24.76
N THR A 178 22.36 3.43 25.55
CA THR A 178 23.41 3.52 26.61
C THR A 178 23.25 2.32 27.54
N ARG A 179 24.18 1.41 27.50
CA ARG A 179 24.28 0.32 28.50
C ARG A 179 24.51 0.94 29.88
N PRO A 180 23.89 0.39 30.96
CA PRO A 180 24.14 0.80 32.33
C PRO A 180 25.54 0.45 32.79
#